data_a466eb17912bafdecdf38c3a4343a108
#
_entry.id   a466eb17912bafdecdf38c3a4343a108
#
_cell.length_a   1.000
_cell.length_b   1.000
_cell.length_c   1.000
_cell.angle_alpha   90.00
_cell.angle_beta   90.00
_cell.angle_gamma   90.00
#
_symmetry.space_group_name_H-M   'P 1'
#
loop_
_entity.id
_entity.type
_entity.pdbx_description
1 polymer ?
#
loop_
_entity_poly.entity_id
_entity_poly.type
_entity_poly.pdbx_seq_one_letter_code
_entity_poly.pdbx_strand_id
1 'polypeptide(L)'
;YCIVVANCNKPHNLVESKYNVRRHEVEVALKKIQEVKKINALAELTPEEFNEVKYLLSGVVAKRAEHVVTECARVTEAVAALKRGDIAELGRLLNESHYSLRDLYEVTGKELDMLSALARKEAGCLGSRMIGAGFGGCTISIVKKSAVEGFIRHVDKAYFDAIGYRASFYETSIEDGVTVTKL
;
A
#
# COMPACT_ATOMS: atom_id res chain seq x y z
N TYR A 1 -2.96 16.21 -11.71
CA TYR A 1 -2.26 14.96 -11.34
C TYR A 1 -2.84 13.78 -12.10
N CYS A 2 -2.06 12.73 -12.23
CA CYS A 2 -2.48 11.43 -12.72
C CYS A 2 -1.90 10.32 -11.85
N ILE A 3 -2.37 9.11 -12.06
CA ILE A 3 -1.86 7.91 -11.41
C ILE A 3 -0.90 7.22 -12.38
N VAL A 4 0.32 6.95 -11.93
CA VAL A 4 1.27 6.12 -12.64
C VAL A 4 1.39 4.77 -11.92
N VAL A 5 1.06 3.70 -12.63
CA VAL A 5 1.25 2.32 -12.17
C VAL A 5 2.60 1.84 -12.66
N ALA A 6 3.43 1.28 -11.77
CA ALA A 6 4.71 0.68 -12.14
C ALA A 6 4.74 -0.79 -11.72
N ASN A 7 4.82 -1.70 -12.69
CA ASN A 7 5.01 -3.12 -12.44
C ASN A 7 6.50 -3.41 -12.27
N CYS A 8 6.87 -4.01 -11.15
CA CYS A 8 8.25 -4.35 -10.85
C CYS A 8 8.82 -5.49 -11.70
N ASN A 9 8.00 -6.18 -12.47
CA ASN A 9 8.36 -7.34 -13.33
C ASN A 9 9.13 -8.45 -12.60
N LYS A 10 8.95 -8.53 -11.26
CA LYS A 10 9.53 -9.63 -10.48
C LYS A 10 8.91 -10.96 -10.92
N PRO A 11 9.71 -11.99 -11.21
CA PRO A 11 9.18 -13.33 -11.45
C PRO A 11 8.38 -13.82 -10.23
N HIS A 12 7.12 -14.22 -10.45
CA HIS A 12 6.24 -14.67 -9.38
C HIS A 12 6.58 -16.09 -8.94
N ASN A 13 7.03 -16.23 -7.67
CA ASN A 13 7.18 -17.52 -7.00
C ASN A 13 6.54 -17.44 -5.60
N LEU A 14 5.62 -18.36 -5.28
CA LEU A 14 5.09 -18.59 -3.93
C LEU A 14 4.30 -17.42 -3.27
N VAL A 15 3.67 -16.54 -4.04
CA VAL A 15 2.87 -15.41 -3.52
C VAL A 15 1.68 -15.92 -2.68
N GLU A 16 0.99 -16.95 -3.15
CA GLU A 16 -0.24 -17.49 -2.51
C GLU A 16 0.04 -18.03 -1.10
N SER A 17 1.14 -18.77 -0.93
CA SER A 17 1.52 -19.32 0.37
C SER A 17 1.81 -18.20 1.40
N LYS A 18 2.52 -17.14 0.99
CA LYS A 18 2.84 -16.01 1.87
C LYS A 18 1.61 -15.19 2.24
N TYR A 19 0.68 -14.99 1.30
CA TYR A 19 -0.58 -14.33 1.56
C TYR A 19 -1.41 -15.06 2.63
N ASN A 20 -1.53 -16.38 2.54
CA ASN A 20 -2.26 -17.18 3.51
C ASN A 20 -1.63 -17.12 4.92
N VAL A 21 -0.30 -17.04 5.02
CA VAL A 21 0.38 -16.81 6.30
C VAL A 21 -0.03 -15.48 6.91
N ARG A 22 -0.04 -14.39 6.14
CA ARG A 22 -0.46 -13.06 6.63
C ARG A 22 -1.90 -13.05 7.12
N ARG A 23 -2.79 -13.69 6.36
CA ARG A 23 -4.18 -13.84 6.74
C ARG A 23 -4.34 -14.58 8.07
N HIS A 24 -3.64 -15.69 8.22
CA HIS A 24 -3.66 -16.47 9.48
C HIS A 24 -3.14 -15.65 10.68
N GLU A 25 -2.04 -14.90 10.50
CA GLU A 25 -1.49 -14.04 11.56
C GLU A 25 -2.52 -12.99 12.03
N VAL A 26 -3.29 -12.40 11.12
CA VAL A 26 -4.38 -11.45 11.42
C VAL A 26 -5.56 -12.15 12.14
N GLU A 27 -5.93 -13.35 11.70
CA GLU A 27 -7.00 -14.15 12.35
C GLU A 27 -6.63 -14.54 13.79
N VAL A 28 -5.36 -14.87 14.05
CA VAL A 28 -4.84 -15.12 15.40
C VAL A 28 -4.94 -13.87 16.27
N ALA A 29 -4.59 -12.70 15.74
CA ALA A 29 -4.73 -11.44 16.46
C ALA A 29 -6.18 -11.15 16.84
N LEU A 30 -7.10 -11.29 15.88
CA LEU A 30 -8.52 -11.06 16.10
C LEU A 30 -9.08 -11.95 17.22
N LYS A 31 -8.79 -13.26 17.18
CA LYS A 31 -9.25 -14.20 18.22
C LYS A 31 -8.79 -13.82 19.62
N LYS A 32 -7.54 -13.40 19.77
CA LYS A 32 -7.02 -12.97 21.08
C LYS A 32 -7.70 -11.70 21.59
N ILE A 33 -7.96 -10.73 20.70
CA ILE A 33 -8.64 -9.48 21.11
C ILE A 33 -10.12 -9.76 21.43
N GLN A 34 -10.77 -10.72 20.74
CA GLN A 34 -12.14 -11.12 21.02
C GLN A 34 -12.35 -11.72 22.42
N GLU A 35 -11.29 -12.15 23.12
CA GLU A 35 -11.37 -12.58 24.52
C GLU A 35 -11.75 -11.44 25.48
N VAL A 36 -11.48 -10.18 25.10
CA VAL A 36 -11.72 -8.98 25.94
C VAL A 36 -12.59 -7.91 25.28
N LYS A 37 -12.69 -7.88 23.95
CA LYS A 37 -13.50 -6.92 23.18
C LYS A 37 -14.49 -7.65 22.25
N LYS A 38 -15.73 -7.18 22.23
CA LYS A 38 -16.77 -7.71 21.34
C LYS A 38 -16.67 -7.04 19.97
N ILE A 39 -15.83 -7.60 19.08
CA ILE A 39 -15.64 -7.15 17.71
C ILE A 39 -15.72 -8.35 16.73
N ASN A 40 -16.07 -8.10 15.48
CA ASN A 40 -16.08 -9.11 14.41
C ASN A 40 -14.86 -9.00 13.50
N ALA A 41 -14.22 -7.82 13.46
CA ALA A 41 -13.03 -7.57 12.66
C ALA A 41 -12.11 -6.56 13.35
N LEU A 42 -10.79 -6.65 13.11
CA LEU A 42 -9.82 -5.66 13.61
C LEU A 42 -10.11 -4.24 13.08
N ALA A 43 -10.74 -4.13 11.91
CA ALA A 43 -11.14 -2.87 11.30
C ALA A 43 -12.20 -2.08 12.10
N GLU A 44 -12.84 -2.72 13.09
CA GLU A 44 -13.80 -2.05 13.99
C GLU A 44 -13.10 -1.27 15.11
N LEU A 45 -11.80 -1.49 15.31
CA LEU A 45 -11.02 -0.79 16.33
C LEU A 45 -10.45 0.53 15.79
N THR A 46 -10.51 1.57 16.62
CA THR A 46 -9.68 2.75 16.42
C THR A 46 -8.24 2.46 16.88
N PRO A 47 -7.25 3.26 16.42
CA PRO A 47 -5.88 3.15 16.92
C PRO A 47 -5.76 3.26 18.43
N GLU A 48 -6.58 4.12 19.07
CA GLU A 48 -6.64 4.31 20.52
C GLU A 48 -7.14 3.05 21.22
N GLU A 49 -8.26 2.49 20.76
CA GLU A 49 -8.82 1.23 21.30
C GLU A 49 -7.87 0.04 21.09
N PHE A 50 -7.15 0.01 19.96
CA PHE A 50 -6.13 -1.00 19.74
C PHE A 50 -4.98 -0.88 20.74
N ASN A 51 -4.53 0.32 21.06
CA ASN A 51 -3.47 0.55 22.03
C ASN A 51 -3.85 0.05 23.43
N GLU A 52 -5.15 0.07 23.82
CA GLU A 52 -5.64 -0.48 25.08
C GLU A 52 -5.50 -2.00 25.17
N VAL A 53 -5.56 -2.72 24.05
CA VAL A 53 -5.55 -4.20 23.98
C VAL A 53 -4.28 -4.79 23.36
N LYS A 54 -3.40 -3.96 22.84
CA LYS A 54 -2.14 -4.36 22.17
C LYS A 54 -1.27 -5.27 23.03
N TYR A 55 -1.32 -5.16 24.36
CA TYR A 55 -0.57 -6.00 25.30
C TYR A 55 -0.92 -7.50 25.21
N LEU A 56 -2.09 -7.87 24.64
CA LEU A 56 -2.50 -9.26 24.40
C LEU A 56 -1.71 -9.91 23.27
N LEU A 57 -1.06 -9.12 22.44
CA LEU A 57 -0.39 -9.55 21.24
C LEU A 57 1.12 -9.43 21.39
N SER A 58 1.86 -10.27 20.67
CA SER A 58 3.32 -10.21 20.65
C SER A 58 3.88 -10.53 19.27
N GLY A 59 5.15 -10.17 19.04
CA GLY A 59 5.91 -10.50 17.83
C GLY A 59 5.20 -10.06 16.55
N VAL A 60 5.19 -10.93 15.56
CA VAL A 60 4.60 -10.63 14.24
C VAL A 60 3.09 -10.42 14.29
N VAL A 61 2.39 -11.14 15.16
CA VAL A 61 0.92 -11.02 15.31
C VAL A 61 0.52 -9.60 15.73
N ALA A 62 1.27 -8.98 16.66
CA ALA A 62 1.06 -7.60 17.07
C ALA A 62 1.27 -6.62 15.90
N LYS A 63 2.35 -6.79 15.12
CA LYS A 63 2.63 -5.99 13.94
C LYS A 63 1.52 -6.07 12.88
N ARG A 64 1.01 -7.28 12.59
CA ARG A 64 -0.08 -7.48 11.61
C ARG A 64 -1.35 -6.78 12.05
N ALA A 65 -1.71 -6.91 13.33
CA ALA A 65 -2.89 -6.24 13.89
C ALA A 65 -2.74 -4.70 13.82
N GLU A 66 -1.59 -4.17 14.21
CA GLU A 66 -1.28 -2.75 14.13
C GLU A 66 -1.40 -2.22 12.70
N HIS A 67 -0.86 -2.95 11.72
CA HIS A 67 -1.05 -2.61 10.32
C HIS A 67 -2.52 -2.51 9.94
N VAL A 68 -3.33 -3.54 10.24
CA VAL A 68 -4.75 -3.56 9.84
C VAL A 68 -5.50 -2.37 10.45
N VAL A 69 -5.36 -2.14 11.76
CA VAL A 69 -6.07 -1.05 12.44
C VAL A 69 -5.66 0.32 11.92
N THR A 70 -4.35 0.57 11.81
CA THR A 70 -3.85 1.87 11.34
C THR A 70 -4.12 2.10 9.86
N GLU A 71 -4.15 1.04 9.03
CA GLU A 71 -4.50 1.18 7.61
C GLU A 71 -5.98 1.49 7.41
N CYS A 72 -6.88 0.92 8.21
CA CYS A 72 -8.30 1.27 8.20
C CYS A 72 -8.54 2.73 8.59
N ALA A 73 -7.85 3.22 9.62
CA ALA A 73 -7.89 4.64 10.00
C ALA A 73 -7.38 5.54 8.87
N ARG A 74 -6.26 5.17 8.24
CA ARG A 74 -5.65 5.88 7.10
C ARG A 74 -6.57 5.98 5.89
N VAL A 75 -7.38 4.94 5.62
CA VAL A 75 -8.41 5.00 4.56
C VAL A 75 -9.44 6.08 4.86
N THR A 76 -9.89 6.21 6.11
CA THR A 76 -10.83 7.26 6.53
C THR A 76 -10.23 8.66 6.33
N GLU A 77 -8.97 8.84 6.70
CA GLU A 77 -8.23 10.09 6.49
C GLU A 77 -8.06 10.40 4.99
N ALA A 78 -7.74 9.40 4.17
CA ALA A 78 -7.59 9.55 2.73
C ALA A 78 -8.91 9.96 2.06
N VAL A 79 -10.04 9.37 2.47
CA VAL A 79 -11.38 9.79 1.99
C VAL A 79 -11.67 11.24 2.38
N ALA A 80 -11.32 11.65 3.60
CA ALA A 80 -11.50 13.04 4.04
C ALA A 80 -10.60 14.01 3.25
N ALA A 81 -9.34 13.64 2.97
CA ALA A 81 -8.41 14.42 2.15
C ALA A 81 -8.95 14.59 0.72
N LEU A 82 -9.41 13.50 0.09
CA LEU A 82 -10.01 13.53 -1.26
C LEU A 82 -11.25 14.45 -1.32
N LYS A 83 -12.15 14.37 -0.34
CA LYS A 83 -13.34 15.24 -0.28
C LYS A 83 -12.99 16.74 -0.16
N ARG A 84 -11.85 17.07 0.43
CA ARG A 84 -11.34 18.45 0.51
C ARG A 84 -10.49 18.87 -0.69
N GLY A 85 -10.22 17.95 -1.62
CA GLY A 85 -9.30 18.18 -2.74
C GLY A 85 -7.82 18.27 -2.31
N ASP A 86 -7.48 17.75 -1.14
CA ASP A 86 -6.11 17.77 -0.59
C ASP A 86 -5.29 16.59 -1.11
N ILE A 87 -4.80 16.75 -2.35
CA ILE A 87 -4.02 15.70 -3.02
C ILE A 87 -2.63 15.55 -2.40
N ALA A 88 -2.09 16.60 -1.79
CA ALA A 88 -0.79 16.52 -1.10
C ALA A 88 -0.91 15.59 0.13
N GLU A 89 -1.96 15.74 0.92
CA GLU A 89 -2.25 14.88 2.06
C GLU A 89 -2.48 13.43 1.62
N LEU A 90 -3.23 13.20 0.53
CA LEU A 90 -3.38 11.86 -0.04
C LEU A 90 -2.02 11.24 -0.39
N GLY A 91 -1.09 12.02 -0.97
CA GLY A 91 0.26 11.57 -1.27
C GLY A 91 1.04 11.16 0.00
N ARG A 92 0.93 11.94 1.07
CA ARG A 92 1.52 11.63 2.37
C ARG A 92 0.99 10.31 2.93
N LEU A 93 -0.33 10.13 2.90
CA LEU A 93 -0.99 8.91 3.38
C LEU A 93 -0.62 7.67 2.57
N LEU A 94 -0.42 7.79 1.25
CA LEU A 94 0.11 6.71 0.42
C LEU A 94 1.51 6.28 0.87
N ASN A 95 2.38 7.23 1.18
CA ASN A 95 3.72 6.93 1.65
C ASN A 95 3.70 6.19 2.99
N GLU A 96 2.88 6.64 3.94
CA GLU A 96 2.72 5.98 5.24
C GLU A 96 2.15 4.58 5.11
N SER A 97 1.17 4.40 4.22
CA SER A 97 0.63 3.08 3.90
C SER A 97 1.72 2.15 3.38
N HIS A 98 2.61 2.63 2.49
CA HIS A 98 3.74 1.83 2.01
C HIS A 98 4.68 1.41 3.14
N TYR A 99 5.01 2.33 4.04
CA TYR A 99 5.85 2.01 5.20
C TYR A 99 5.19 0.99 6.12
N SER A 100 3.90 1.11 6.38
CA SER A 100 3.14 0.14 7.16
C SER A 100 3.10 -1.24 6.51
N LEU A 101 2.90 -1.31 5.18
CA LEU A 101 2.98 -2.55 4.40
C LEU A 101 4.37 -3.20 4.43
N ARG A 102 5.44 -2.39 4.46
CA ARG A 102 6.82 -2.87 4.52
C ARG A 102 7.21 -3.35 5.92
N ASP A 103 6.95 -2.52 6.95
CA ASP A 103 7.55 -2.68 8.28
C ASP A 103 6.66 -3.48 9.25
N LEU A 104 5.32 -3.36 9.08
CA LEU A 104 4.34 -4.02 9.93
C LEU A 104 3.70 -5.24 9.26
N TYR A 105 3.31 -5.13 7.99
CA TYR A 105 2.68 -6.25 7.28
C TYR A 105 3.70 -7.15 6.56
N GLU A 106 4.84 -6.59 6.19
CA GLU A 106 5.98 -7.27 5.55
C GLU A 106 5.59 -8.01 4.26
N VAL A 107 4.92 -7.29 3.35
CA VAL A 107 4.43 -7.83 2.07
C VAL A 107 5.06 -7.16 0.85
N THR A 108 5.96 -6.18 1.01
CA THR A 108 6.49 -5.41 -0.11
C THR A 108 7.62 -6.16 -0.84
N GLY A 109 8.78 -6.26 -0.24
CA GLY A 109 9.98 -6.83 -0.83
C GLY A 109 10.83 -5.80 -1.61
N LYS A 110 12.06 -6.20 -1.91
CA LYS A 110 13.12 -5.31 -2.44
C LYS A 110 12.68 -4.49 -3.66
N GLU A 111 11.99 -5.12 -4.60
CA GLU A 111 11.62 -4.52 -5.88
C GLU A 111 10.55 -3.43 -5.70
N LEU A 112 9.50 -3.72 -4.93
CA LEU A 112 8.44 -2.75 -4.65
C LEU A 112 8.93 -1.60 -3.77
N ASP A 113 9.79 -1.90 -2.78
CA ASP A 113 10.43 -0.89 -1.93
C ASP A 113 11.31 0.04 -2.77
N MET A 114 12.07 -0.50 -3.70
CA MET A 114 12.92 0.28 -4.61
C MET A 114 12.08 1.18 -5.51
N LEU A 115 11.07 0.64 -6.20
CA LEU A 115 10.18 1.44 -7.06
C LEU A 115 9.54 2.60 -6.27
N SER A 116 8.96 2.30 -5.11
CA SER A 116 8.30 3.30 -4.30
C SER A 116 9.29 4.36 -3.76
N ALA A 117 10.49 3.94 -3.36
CA ALA A 117 11.54 4.85 -2.89
C ALA A 117 12.08 5.77 -3.99
N LEU A 118 12.29 5.25 -5.20
CA LEU A 118 12.72 6.01 -6.37
C LEU A 118 11.63 6.99 -6.80
N ALA A 119 10.37 6.53 -6.87
CA ALA A 119 9.23 7.36 -7.22
C ALA A 119 9.11 8.60 -6.30
N ARG A 120 9.25 8.42 -4.98
CA ARG A 120 9.16 9.51 -4.01
C ARG A 120 10.29 10.55 -4.10
N LYS A 121 11.40 10.22 -4.74
CA LYS A 121 12.51 11.18 -4.96
C LYS A 121 12.27 12.09 -6.16
N GLU A 122 11.37 11.73 -7.06
CA GLU A 122 11.11 12.49 -8.26
C GLU A 122 10.29 13.75 -7.99
N ALA A 123 10.73 14.85 -8.55
CA ALA A 123 10.01 16.11 -8.50
C ALA A 123 8.63 15.95 -9.16
N GLY A 124 7.56 16.33 -8.43
CA GLY A 124 6.18 16.19 -8.91
C GLY A 124 5.48 14.90 -8.49
N CYS A 125 6.17 13.92 -7.89
CA CYS A 125 5.56 12.81 -7.20
C CYS A 125 5.13 13.24 -5.79
N LEU A 126 3.85 13.07 -5.46
CA LEU A 126 3.32 13.39 -4.13
C LEU A 126 3.39 12.19 -3.18
N GLY A 127 3.29 10.98 -3.70
CA GLY A 127 3.34 9.77 -2.91
C GLY A 127 3.33 8.52 -3.78
N SER A 128 3.84 7.43 -3.21
CA SER A 128 3.92 6.12 -3.87
C SER A 128 3.80 4.98 -2.88
N ARG A 129 3.00 3.96 -3.23
CA ARG A 129 2.84 2.74 -2.46
C ARG A 129 2.69 1.52 -3.36
N MET A 130 2.98 0.34 -2.83
CA MET A 130 2.59 -0.91 -3.49
C MET A 130 1.06 -1.08 -3.52
N ILE A 131 0.58 -1.86 -4.48
CA ILE A 131 -0.82 -2.31 -4.59
C ILE A 131 -0.87 -3.83 -4.81
N GLY A 132 -2.05 -4.42 -4.49
CA GLY A 132 -2.29 -5.85 -4.60
C GLY A 132 -1.78 -6.64 -3.38
N ALA A 133 -1.55 -7.93 -3.57
CA ALA A 133 -1.15 -8.86 -2.50
C ALA A 133 0.31 -8.67 -2.02
N GLY A 134 1.12 -7.95 -2.77
CA GLY A 134 2.54 -7.78 -2.49
C GLY A 134 3.42 -8.92 -3.00
N PHE A 135 4.62 -9.02 -2.45
CA PHE A 135 5.68 -9.98 -2.82
C PHE A 135 6.16 -9.88 -4.27
N GLY A 136 5.75 -8.86 -4.98
CA GLY A 136 5.92 -8.50 -6.38
C GLY A 136 4.69 -7.75 -6.88
N GLY A 137 4.58 -7.55 -8.19
CA GLY A 137 3.49 -6.80 -8.81
C GLY A 137 3.76 -5.30 -8.91
N CYS A 138 2.82 -4.45 -8.50
CA CYS A 138 2.83 -3.05 -8.87
C CYS A 138 2.93 -2.08 -7.68
N THR A 139 3.42 -0.89 -7.98
CA THR A 139 3.22 0.32 -7.17
C THR A 139 2.30 1.29 -7.91
N ILE A 140 1.62 2.16 -7.16
CA ILE A 140 0.95 3.35 -7.69
C ILE A 140 1.64 4.60 -7.16
N SER A 141 1.70 5.62 -8.00
CA SER A 141 2.27 6.93 -7.66
C SER A 141 1.34 8.03 -8.12
N ILE A 142 1.14 9.07 -7.29
CA ILE A 142 0.43 10.29 -7.68
C ILE A 142 1.46 11.28 -8.21
N VAL A 143 1.38 11.62 -9.48
CA VAL A 143 2.38 12.42 -10.18
C VAL A 143 1.72 13.62 -10.87
N LYS A 144 2.38 14.78 -10.85
CA LYS A 144 1.96 15.93 -11.67
C LYS A 144 2.01 15.56 -13.15
N LYS A 145 0.94 15.82 -13.91
CA LYS A 145 0.87 15.47 -15.35
C LYS A 145 2.09 15.97 -16.14
N SER A 146 2.55 17.19 -15.86
CA SER A 146 3.72 17.77 -16.53
C SER A 146 5.06 17.08 -16.18
N ALA A 147 5.11 16.23 -15.17
CA ALA A 147 6.31 15.55 -14.73
C ALA A 147 6.37 14.06 -15.14
N VAL A 148 5.28 13.50 -15.69
CA VAL A 148 5.13 12.05 -15.92
C VAL A 148 6.22 11.47 -16.80
N GLU A 149 6.52 12.10 -17.93
CA GLU A 149 7.53 11.57 -18.87
C GLU A 149 8.92 11.51 -18.20
N GLY A 150 9.32 12.59 -17.53
CA GLY A 150 10.57 12.63 -16.76
C GLY A 150 10.59 11.61 -15.62
N PHE A 151 9.50 11.53 -14.87
CA PHE A 151 9.31 10.56 -13.79
C PHE A 151 9.54 9.12 -14.28
N ILE A 152 8.85 8.70 -15.34
CA ILE A 152 8.97 7.34 -15.88
C ILE A 152 10.41 7.06 -16.31
N ARG A 153 11.02 7.97 -17.08
CA ARG A 153 12.39 7.79 -17.59
C ARG A 153 13.42 7.68 -16.46
N HIS A 154 13.32 8.53 -15.43
CA HIS A 154 14.29 8.53 -14.33
C HIS A 154 14.10 7.34 -13.40
N VAL A 155 12.85 7.02 -13.04
CA VAL A 155 12.55 5.88 -12.15
C VAL A 155 12.92 4.56 -12.82
N ASP A 156 12.59 4.37 -14.12
CA ASP A 156 12.94 3.14 -14.86
C ASP A 156 14.47 2.96 -14.95
N LYS A 157 15.20 4.04 -15.28
CA LYS A 157 16.66 3.97 -15.32
C LYS A 157 17.25 3.61 -13.97
N ALA A 158 16.86 4.30 -12.91
CA ALA A 158 17.39 4.08 -11.57
C ALA A 158 16.99 2.70 -11.01
N TYR A 159 15.80 2.22 -11.36
CA TYR A 159 15.34 0.88 -11.00
C TYR A 159 16.17 -0.19 -11.70
N PHE A 160 16.40 -0.04 -13.02
CA PHE A 160 17.28 -0.95 -13.76
C PHE A 160 18.69 -1.01 -13.17
N ASP A 161 19.27 0.16 -12.85
CA ASP A 161 20.60 0.24 -12.26
C ASP A 161 20.67 -0.48 -10.87
N ALA A 162 19.57 -0.48 -10.11
CA ALA A 162 19.52 -1.05 -8.75
C ALA A 162 19.10 -2.54 -8.72
N ILE A 163 18.27 -2.97 -9.66
CA ILE A 163 17.62 -4.31 -9.64
C ILE A 163 18.17 -5.22 -10.75
N GLY A 164 18.64 -4.65 -11.87
CA GLY A 164 19.22 -5.40 -12.99
C GLY A 164 18.24 -5.72 -14.12
N TYR A 165 16.96 -5.36 -13.99
CA TYR A 165 15.94 -5.46 -15.04
C TYR A 165 14.95 -4.30 -14.95
N ARG A 166 14.21 -4.04 -16.05
CA ARG A 166 13.34 -2.88 -16.16
C ARG A 166 11.99 -3.12 -15.53
N ALA A 167 11.37 -2.04 -15.04
CA ALA A 167 9.95 -1.99 -14.67
C ALA A 167 9.10 -1.69 -15.94
N SER A 168 7.79 -1.92 -15.83
CA SER A 168 6.82 -1.49 -16.84
C SER A 168 5.92 -0.42 -16.23
N PHE A 169 5.70 0.67 -16.98
CA PHE A 169 4.94 1.82 -16.50
C PHE A 169 3.67 2.02 -17.31
N TYR A 170 2.60 2.40 -16.62
CA TYR A 170 1.29 2.69 -17.20
C TYR A 170 0.76 3.98 -16.58
N GLU A 171 0.51 4.97 -17.42
CA GLU A 171 -0.27 6.16 -17.03
C GLU A 171 -1.75 5.81 -17.09
N THR A 172 -2.51 6.18 -16.06
CA THR A 172 -3.94 5.94 -16.01
C THR A 172 -4.68 7.14 -15.48
N SER A 173 -5.92 7.29 -15.91
CA SER A 173 -6.88 8.26 -15.43
C SER A 173 -7.93 7.60 -14.54
N ILE A 174 -8.64 8.42 -13.78
CA ILE A 174 -9.83 8.00 -13.06
C ILE A 174 -10.99 8.09 -14.03
N GLU A 175 -11.62 6.95 -14.28
CA GLU A 175 -12.76 6.82 -15.19
C GLU A 175 -14.01 6.39 -14.43
N ASP A 176 -15.16 6.46 -15.06
CA ASP A 176 -16.39 5.90 -14.53
C ASP A 176 -16.27 4.38 -14.35
N GLY A 177 -17.06 3.83 -13.43
CA GLY A 177 -17.09 2.41 -13.17
C GLY A 177 -17.62 1.59 -14.36
N VAL A 178 -17.75 0.27 -14.15
CA VAL A 178 -18.26 -0.66 -15.16
C VAL A 178 -19.65 -0.23 -15.61
N THR A 179 -19.84 -0.07 -16.93
CA THR A 179 -21.14 0.20 -17.56
C THR A 179 -21.65 -1.06 -18.27
N VAL A 180 -22.95 -1.31 -18.16
CA VAL A 180 -23.62 -2.37 -18.91
C VAL A 180 -24.41 -1.74 -20.04
N THR A 181 -24.00 -1.98 -21.28
CA THR A 181 -24.78 -1.60 -22.47
C THR A 181 -25.71 -2.74 -22.84
N LYS A 182 -27.02 -2.50 -22.84
CA LYS A 182 -27.97 -3.44 -23.44
C LYS A 182 -27.85 -3.32 -24.96
N LEU A 183 -27.58 -4.44 -25.61
CA LEU A 183 -27.62 -4.58 -27.07
C LEU A 183 -29.06 -4.67 -27.53
#